data_e9151d77ef72924ad8be5ffce66f7ddb
#
_entry.id   e9151d77ef72924ad8be5ffce66f7ddb
#
_cell.length_a   1.000
_cell.length_b   1.000
_cell.length_c   1.000
_cell.angle_alpha   90.00
_cell.angle_beta   90.00
_cell.angle_gamma   90.00
#
_symmetry.space_group_name_H-M   'P 1'
#
loop_
_entity.id
_entity.type
_entity.pdbx_description
1 polymer ?
#
loop_
_entity_poly.entity_id
_entity_poly.type
_entity_poly.pdbx_seq_one_letter_code
_entity_poly.pdbx_strand_id
1 'polypeptide(L)'
;MMVKEEQVMESLQSVEDPELDISIVELGLVYAVRFEDRDEGTHAEIDLTLTSPGCPAAPEIMAAAHRAALQTDGLNSVHIN
;
A
#
# COMPACT_ATOMS: atom_id res chain seq x y z
N MET A 1 2.30 -16.92 11.12
CA MET A 1 1.01 -16.58 10.50
C MET A 1 1.25 -15.92 9.17
N MET A 2 0.62 -16.42 8.12
CA MET A 2 0.85 -15.87 6.78
C MET A 2 -0.05 -14.66 6.53
N VAL A 3 0.57 -13.57 6.10
CA VAL A 3 -0.17 -12.39 5.65
C VAL A 3 -0.58 -12.63 4.20
N LYS A 4 -1.81 -12.26 3.87
CA LYS A 4 -2.33 -12.43 2.51
C LYS A 4 -2.48 -11.09 1.83
N GLU A 5 -2.38 -11.11 0.50
CA GLU A 5 -2.58 -9.90 -0.32
C GLU A 5 -3.90 -9.22 0.00
N GLU A 6 -4.96 -10.00 0.20
CA GLU A 6 -6.29 -9.47 0.54
C GLU A 6 -6.26 -8.60 1.80
N GLN A 7 -5.49 -9.01 2.81
CA GLN A 7 -5.38 -8.24 4.05
C GLN A 7 -4.71 -6.90 3.82
N VAL A 8 -3.66 -6.88 2.99
CA VAL A 8 -2.97 -5.64 2.65
C VAL A 8 -3.88 -4.74 1.83
N MET A 9 -4.58 -5.29 0.84
CA MET A 9 -5.53 -4.53 0.03
C MET A 9 -6.63 -3.93 0.89
N GLU A 10 -7.15 -4.69 1.85
CA GLU A 10 -8.17 -4.19 2.78
C GLU A 10 -7.63 -3.01 3.61
N SER A 11 -6.40 -3.12 4.09
CA SER A 11 -5.77 -2.03 4.83
C SER A 11 -5.61 -0.79 3.95
N LEU A 12 -5.30 -0.97 2.67
CA LEU A 12 -5.12 0.13 1.74
C LEU A 12 -6.43 0.79 1.30
N GLN A 13 -7.56 0.15 1.54
CA GLN A 13 -8.87 0.72 1.19
C GLN A 13 -9.12 2.07 1.86
N SER A 14 -8.52 2.30 3.01
CA SER A 14 -8.69 3.57 3.74
C SER A 14 -7.87 4.71 3.15
N VAL A 15 -6.96 4.41 2.22
CA VAL A 15 -6.11 5.43 1.59
C VAL A 15 -6.83 5.96 0.35
N GLU A 16 -7.13 7.25 0.36
CA GLU A 16 -7.84 7.90 -0.73
C GLU A 16 -6.96 8.90 -1.45
N ASP A 17 -7.18 9.03 -2.76
CA ASP A 17 -6.57 10.10 -3.54
C ASP A 17 -7.24 11.41 -3.12
N PRO A 18 -6.51 12.39 -2.58
CA PRO A 18 -7.11 13.62 -2.07
C PRO A 18 -7.77 14.48 -3.15
N GLU A 19 -7.44 14.28 -4.41
CA GLU A 19 -8.06 15.02 -5.51
C GLU A 19 -9.39 14.41 -5.93
N LEU A 20 -9.54 13.11 -5.78
CA LEU A 20 -10.70 12.37 -6.27
C LEU A 20 -11.62 11.85 -5.15
N ASP A 21 -11.12 11.81 -3.91
CA ASP A 21 -11.82 11.25 -2.75
C ASP A 21 -12.26 9.80 -2.98
N ILE A 22 -11.46 9.05 -3.72
CA ILE A 22 -11.72 7.64 -4.02
C ILE A 22 -10.50 6.82 -3.57
N SER A 23 -10.76 5.65 -2.99
CA SER A 23 -9.71 4.75 -2.54
C SER A 23 -8.74 4.40 -3.66
N ILE A 24 -7.44 4.39 -3.35
CA ILE A 24 -6.40 4.01 -4.33
C ILE A 24 -6.60 2.58 -4.82
N VAL A 25 -7.20 1.72 -4.01
CA VAL A 25 -7.52 0.34 -4.43
C VAL A 25 -8.61 0.35 -5.49
N GLU A 26 -9.65 1.13 -5.29
CA GLU A 26 -10.74 1.24 -6.26
C GLU A 26 -10.30 1.89 -7.56
N LEU A 27 -9.34 2.81 -7.49
CA LEU A 27 -8.79 3.45 -8.69
C LEU A 27 -7.84 2.54 -9.47
N GLY A 28 -7.51 1.36 -8.92
CA GLY A 28 -6.59 0.44 -9.57
C GLY A 28 -5.14 0.90 -9.53
N LEU A 29 -4.78 1.70 -8.55
CA LEU A 29 -3.42 2.23 -8.44
C LEU A 29 -2.44 1.25 -7.81
N VAL A 30 -2.94 0.23 -7.12
CA VAL A 30 -2.10 -0.81 -6.52
C VAL A 30 -1.90 -1.91 -7.56
N TYR A 31 -0.67 -2.02 -8.06
CA TYR A 31 -0.33 -2.97 -9.13
C TYR A 31 -0.05 -4.36 -8.63
N ALA A 32 0.72 -4.46 -7.56
CA ALA A 32 1.15 -5.75 -7.06
C ALA A 32 1.53 -5.64 -5.59
N VAL A 33 1.33 -6.73 -4.87
CA VAL A 33 1.77 -6.88 -3.49
C VAL A 33 2.58 -8.16 -3.44
N ARG A 34 3.83 -8.05 -2.99
CA ARG A 34 4.73 -9.20 -2.87
C ARG A 34 5.19 -9.30 -1.44
N PHE A 35 5.37 -10.53 -0.98
CA PHE A 35 5.81 -10.79 0.38
C PHE A 35 7.16 -11.45 0.40
N GLU A 36 7.96 -11.12 1.42
CA GLU A 36 9.25 -11.72 1.63
C GLU A 36 9.40 -12.05 3.11
N ASP A 37 9.74 -13.29 3.43
CA ASP A 37 10.00 -13.67 4.81
C ASP A 37 11.42 -13.28 5.17
N ARG A 38 11.55 -12.52 6.26
CA ARG A 38 12.83 -12.05 6.77
C ARG A 38 12.98 -12.48 8.21
N ASP A 39 14.19 -12.37 8.75
CA ASP A 39 14.49 -12.76 10.13
C ASP A 39 13.62 -12.00 11.14
N GLU A 40 13.34 -10.75 10.88
CA GLU A 40 12.49 -9.94 11.77
C GLU A 40 10.99 -10.12 11.52
N GLY A 41 10.59 -10.88 10.51
CA GLY A 41 9.18 -11.11 10.19
C GLY A 41 8.89 -11.00 8.71
N THR A 42 7.64 -10.71 8.36
CA THR A 42 7.22 -10.62 6.98
C THR A 42 7.33 -9.19 6.47
N HIS A 43 7.97 -9.03 5.31
CA HIS A 43 8.10 -7.77 4.60
C HIS A 43 7.20 -7.76 3.38
N ALA A 44 6.55 -6.64 3.10
CA ALA A 44 5.72 -6.48 1.91
C ALA A 44 6.33 -5.43 0.98
N GLU A 45 6.38 -5.77 -0.31
CA GLU A 45 6.72 -4.83 -1.38
C GLU A 45 5.44 -4.52 -2.13
N ILE A 46 5.07 -3.24 -2.17
CA ILE A 46 3.82 -2.81 -2.82
C ILE A 46 4.17 -1.92 -3.99
N ASP A 47 3.76 -2.34 -5.18
CA ASP A 47 3.93 -1.57 -6.40
C ASP A 47 2.72 -0.68 -6.61
N LEU A 48 2.95 0.62 -6.59
CA LEU A 48 1.91 1.63 -6.67
C LEU A 48 2.16 2.52 -7.88
N THR A 49 1.08 2.91 -8.56
CA THR A 49 1.16 3.89 -9.63
C THR A 49 0.27 5.08 -9.29
N LEU A 50 0.41 6.16 -10.04
CA LEU A 50 -0.39 7.37 -9.88
C LEU A 50 -1.09 7.68 -11.18
N THR A 51 -2.25 8.35 -11.07
CA THR A 51 -3.08 8.63 -12.25
C THR A 51 -2.48 9.65 -13.19
N SER A 52 -1.61 10.53 -12.70
CA SER A 52 -0.95 11.51 -13.55
C SER A 52 0.49 11.75 -13.15
N PRO A 53 1.39 11.93 -14.13
CA PRO A 53 2.77 12.30 -13.84
C PRO A 53 2.82 13.65 -13.12
N GLY A 54 3.69 13.74 -12.12
CA GLY A 54 3.84 14.98 -11.38
C GLY A 54 2.70 15.32 -10.44
N CYS A 55 1.91 14.31 -10.05
CA CYS A 55 0.85 14.49 -9.07
C CYS A 55 1.42 15.09 -7.78
N PRO A 56 0.96 16.28 -7.35
CA PRO A 56 1.52 16.91 -6.14
C PRO A 56 1.18 16.16 -4.86
N ALA A 57 0.19 15.28 -4.90
CA ALA A 57 -0.19 14.47 -3.75
C ALA A 57 0.59 13.15 -3.64
N ALA A 58 1.49 12.87 -4.58
CA ALA A 58 2.23 11.60 -4.61
C ALA A 58 2.92 11.27 -3.29
N PRO A 59 3.70 12.18 -2.68
CA PRO A 59 4.35 11.86 -1.41
C PRO A 59 3.36 11.56 -0.28
N GLU A 60 2.23 12.26 -0.26
CA GLU A 60 1.19 12.04 0.75
C GLU A 60 0.53 10.68 0.58
N ILE A 61 0.22 10.32 -0.66
CA ILE A 61 -0.40 9.02 -0.97
C ILE A 61 0.54 7.90 -0.59
N MET A 62 1.82 8.02 -0.95
CA MET A 62 2.81 6.98 -0.64
C MET A 62 3.00 6.82 0.87
N ALA A 63 3.07 7.93 1.60
CA ALA A 63 3.22 7.89 3.05
C ALA A 63 1.98 7.27 3.72
N ALA A 64 0.80 7.64 3.25
CA ALA A 64 -0.45 7.10 3.78
C ALA A 64 -0.57 5.60 3.49
N ALA A 65 -0.19 5.18 2.29
CA ALA A 65 -0.21 3.77 1.90
C ALA A 65 0.76 2.96 2.76
N HIS A 66 1.95 3.49 3.00
CA HIS A 66 2.95 2.84 3.85
C HIS A 66 2.40 2.62 5.26
N ARG A 67 1.84 3.67 5.87
CA ARG A 67 1.29 3.57 7.22
C ARG A 67 0.11 2.60 7.28
N ALA A 68 -0.79 2.68 6.30
CA ALA A 68 -1.96 1.81 6.27
C ALA A 68 -1.56 0.34 6.12
N ALA A 69 -0.61 0.06 5.23
CA ALA A 69 -0.15 -1.31 5.00
C ALA A 69 0.52 -1.89 6.25
N LEU A 70 1.29 -1.07 6.98
CA LEU A 70 1.94 -1.52 8.21
C LEU A 70 0.97 -1.93 9.31
N GLN A 71 -0.27 -1.51 9.23
CA GLN A 71 -1.29 -1.89 10.20
C GLN A 71 -1.87 -3.27 9.93
N THR A 72 -1.50 -3.89 8.82
CA THR A 72 -1.90 -5.27 8.53
C THR A 72 -1.22 -6.20 9.51
N ASP A 73 -2.01 -7.02 10.19
CA ASP A 73 -1.49 -7.99 11.15
C ASP A 73 -0.51 -8.95 10.49
N GLY A 74 0.63 -9.12 11.12
CA GLY A 74 1.66 -10.04 10.64
C GLY A 74 2.74 -9.38 9.79
N LEU A 75 2.55 -8.12 9.37
CA LEU A 75 3.60 -7.40 8.65
C LEU A 75 4.55 -6.69 9.59
N ASN A 76 5.84 -6.83 9.33
CA ASN A 76 6.90 -6.20 10.10
C ASN A 76 7.46 -4.95 9.42
N SER A 77 7.47 -4.95 8.09
CA SER A 77 7.97 -3.82 7.31
C SER A 77 7.28 -3.78 5.96
N VAL A 78 7.25 -2.61 5.35
CA VAL A 78 6.62 -2.36 4.06
C VAL A 78 7.49 -1.41 3.26
N HIS A 79 7.59 -1.66 1.97
CA HIS A 79 8.22 -0.76 1.02
C HIS A 79 7.23 -0.44 -0.09
N ILE A 80 7.05 0.84 -0.38
CA ILE A 80 6.20 1.30 -1.48
C ILE A 80 7.10 1.68 -2.66
N ASN A 81 6.85 1.08 -3.78
CA ASN A 81 7.61 1.37 -5.01
C ASN A 81 6.89 2.36 -5.91
#